data_de299c9557257de3c002fc290506b3c2
#
_entry.id   de299c9557257de3c002fc290506b3c2
#
_cell.length_a   1.000
_cell.length_b   1.000
_cell.length_c   1.000
_cell.angle_alpha   90.00
_cell.angle_beta   90.00
_cell.angle_gamma   90.00
#
_symmetry.space_group_name_H-M   'P 1'
#
loop_
_entity.id
_entity.type
_entity.pdbx_description
1 polymer ?
#
loop_
_entity_poly.entity_id
_entity_poly.type
_entity_poly.pdbx_seq_one_letter_code
_entity_poly.pdbx_strand_id
1 'polypeptide(L)'
;LGFICHNVSLVAQSFNMFVFFRAFLNARKIIKEINPDLLHCITLKPCLIGGVSARRSNSPVVISFVGLGRIFLYNTVPMRILRALTVLVYKYIAGNKRGVFIFEHDKDRRKISRLVGIDYHKTIVIEGAGINPDIYKFSIEKKHEIPIVLFASRMLWSKGLGDLIEAKKILRQKNIHFVLNVAGILAEDDKDAIPLELIHHWHNEGLINWLGRSSNVYELIQKSNIVALPSVYPEGVPRLLLEASSVGRACIAYDTGGCDSLIIHNYNGLIVKSNSAQELAVELEYLLKNPQIRLEMGANGRKRVKELFSSILVINKTLQIYKDTIGC
;
A
#
# COMPACT_ATOMS: atom_id res chain seq x y z
N LEU A 1 6.59 13.76 20.72
CA LEU A 1 7.59 12.83 20.17
C LEU A 1 8.98 13.46 19.97
N GLY A 2 9.16 14.77 20.24
CA GLY A 2 10.47 15.46 20.19
C GLY A 2 11.03 15.71 18.78
N PHE A 3 10.24 15.50 17.71
CA PHE A 3 10.66 15.79 16.35
C PHE A 3 10.49 17.27 16.00
N ILE A 4 11.48 17.83 15.28
CA ILE A 4 11.37 19.16 14.69
C ILE A 4 10.78 19.03 13.29
N CYS A 5 9.65 19.71 13.03
CA CYS A 5 8.97 19.66 11.76
C CYS A 5 9.25 20.92 10.93
N HIS A 6 9.66 20.73 9.68
CA HIS A 6 9.88 21.80 8.72
C HIS A 6 8.88 21.70 7.55
N ASN A 7 8.20 22.82 7.23
CA ASN A 7 7.29 22.85 6.10
C ASN A 7 8.06 23.19 4.81
N VAL A 8 8.05 22.28 3.87
CA VAL A 8 8.68 22.45 2.55
C VAL A 8 7.69 22.84 1.46
N SER A 9 6.40 23.05 1.80
CA SER A 9 5.31 23.41 0.87
C SER A 9 5.15 22.42 -0.29
N LEU A 10 5.39 21.14 -0.04
CA LEU A 10 5.29 20.08 -1.05
C LEU A 10 3.84 19.61 -1.15
N VAL A 11 3.21 19.82 -2.32
CA VAL A 11 1.85 19.33 -2.60
C VAL A 11 1.94 17.92 -3.21
N ALA A 12 1.46 16.92 -2.47
CA ALA A 12 1.64 15.50 -2.82
C ALA A 12 1.06 15.13 -4.19
N GLN A 13 -0.13 15.62 -4.52
CA GLN A 13 -0.87 15.26 -5.76
C GLN A 13 -0.66 16.22 -6.93
N SER A 14 -0.01 17.38 -6.73
CA SER A 14 0.22 18.37 -7.77
C SER A 14 1.28 17.91 -8.77
N PHE A 15 1.01 18.05 -10.08
CA PHE A 15 1.99 17.92 -11.15
C PHE A 15 2.56 19.27 -11.62
N ASN A 16 2.29 20.35 -10.87
CA ASN A 16 2.80 21.68 -11.19
C ASN A 16 4.30 21.75 -10.93
N MET A 17 5.07 21.94 -11.99
CA MET A 17 6.54 21.98 -11.95
C MET A 17 7.08 23.17 -11.15
N PHE A 18 6.39 24.32 -11.15
CA PHE A 18 6.83 25.48 -10.37
C PHE A 18 6.69 25.23 -8.86
N VAL A 19 5.56 24.62 -8.44
CA VAL A 19 5.33 24.22 -7.05
C VAL A 19 6.38 23.21 -6.61
N PHE A 20 6.67 22.21 -7.46
CA PHE A 20 7.70 21.22 -7.19
C PHE A 20 9.10 21.87 -7.07
N PHE A 21 9.46 22.75 -7.99
CA PHE A 21 10.76 23.41 -7.97
C PHE A 21 10.94 24.32 -6.75
N ARG A 22 9.90 25.07 -6.36
CA ARG A 22 9.90 25.85 -5.12
C ARG A 22 10.10 24.98 -3.87
N ALA A 23 9.37 23.85 -3.80
CA ALA A 23 9.52 22.89 -2.72
C ALA A 23 10.94 22.27 -2.70
N PHE A 24 11.51 22.00 -3.88
CA PHE A 24 12.90 21.52 -4.01
C PHE A 24 13.91 22.52 -3.44
N LEU A 25 13.79 23.81 -3.78
CA LEU A 25 14.69 24.84 -3.27
C LEU A 25 14.57 25.00 -1.75
N ASN A 26 13.34 25.02 -1.23
CA ASN A 26 13.08 25.11 0.21
C ASN A 26 13.67 23.92 0.97
N ALA A 27 13.38 22.69 0.50
CA ALA A 27 13.90 21.49 1.12
C ALA A 27 15.43 21.46 1.10
N ARG A 28 16.05 21.85 -0.03
CA ARG A 28 17.52 21.91 -0.15
C ARG A 28 18.14 22.91 0.83
N LYS A 29 17.51 24.07 1.03
CA LYS A 29 17.94 25.08 2.02
C LYS A 29 17.92 24.48 3.42
N ILE A 30 16.79 23.88 3.81
CA ILE A 30 16.61 23.22 5.11
C ILE A 30 17.64 22.09 5.33
N ILE A 31 17.84 21.22 4.33
CA ILE A 31 18.84 20.14 4.40
C ILE A 31 20.25 20.71 4.61
N LYS A 32 20.60 21.82 3.94
CA LYS A 32 21.89 22.46 4.09
C LYS A 32 22.06 23.10 5.48
N GLU A 33 21.01 23.72 6.02
CA GLU A 33 21.02 24.35 7.34
C GLU A 33 21.13 23.33 8.47
N ILE A 34 20.41 22.20 8.36
CA ILE A 34 20.42 21.12 9.37
C ILE A 34 21.70 20.29 9.27
N ASN A 35 22.26 20.14 8.07
CA ASN A 35 23.41 19.28 7.77
C ASN A 35 23.31 17.88 8.41
N PRO A 36 22.26 17.08 8.07
CA PRO A 36 22.01 15.81 8.74
C PRO A 36 23.06 14.75 8.38
N ASP A 37 23.36 13.86 9.32
CA ASP A 37 24.25 12.72 9.12
C ASP A 37 23.67 11.72 8.11
N LEU A 38 22.34 11.61 8.04
CA LEU A 38 21.61 10.74 7.12
C LEU A 38 20.33 11.42 6.64
N LEU A 39 20.03 11.29 5.34
CA LEU A 39 18.74 11.63 4.78
C LEU A 39 17.93 10.35 4.53
N HIS A 40 16.73 10.23 5.12
CA HIS A 40 15.77 9.20 4.73
C HIS A 40 14.61 9.83 3.96
N CYS A 41 14.48 9.46 2.70
CA CYS A 41 13.47 9.98 1.78
C CYS A 41 12.43 8.90 1.50
N ILE A 42 11.16 9.20 1.74
CA ILE A 42 10.05 8.26 1.59
C ILE A 42 9.07 8.83 0.56
N THR A 43 8.58 8.03 -0.35
CA THR A 43 7.73 8.36 -1.48
C THR A 43 8.44 9.12 -2.61
N LEU A 44 7.79 9.16 -3.80
CA LEU A 44 8.41 9.62 -5.04
C LEU A 44 9.05 11.02 -4.96
N LYS A 45 8.27 12.02 -4.56
CA LYS A 45 8.74 13.43 -4.60
C LYS A 45 9.84 13.72 -3.58
N PRO A 46 9.72 13.33 -2.29
CA PRO A 46 10.83 13.43 -1.35
C PRO A 46 12.07 12.68 -1.79
N CYS A 47 11.93 11.50 -2.40
CA CYS A 47 13.05 10.73 -2.93
C CYS A 47 13.80 11.47 -4.05
N LEU A 48 13.08 12.16 -4.96
CA LEU A 48 13.70 12.98 -5.98
C LEU A 48 14.44 14.19 -5.37
N ILE A 49 13.79 14.91 -4.45
CA ILE A 49 14.33 16.11 -3.82
C ILE A 49 15.56 15.79 -2.96
N GLY A 50 15.39 14.89 -2.00
CA GLY A 50 16.46 14.53 -1.06
C GLY A 50 17.57 13.74 -1.73
N GLY A 51 17.22 12.84 -2.65
CA GLY A 51 18.21 12.05 -3.40
C GLY A 51 19.13 12.92 -4.27
N VAL A 52 18.59 13.91 -4.98
CA VAL A 52 19.42 14.87 -5.76
C VAL A 52 20.28 15.72 -4.83
N SER A 53 19.74 16.16 -3.69
CA SER A 53 20.49 16.95 -2.71
C SER A 53 21.64 16.14 -2.13
N ALA A 54 21.38 14.92 -1.67
CA ALA A 54 22.39 14.01 -1.12
C ALA A 54 23.47 13.61 -2.15
N ARG A 55 23.07 13.40 -3.42
CA ARG A 55 24.04 13.07 -4.49
C ARG A 55 25.04 14.20 -4.74
N ARG A 56 24.59 15.45 -4.64
CA ARG A 56 25.46 16.64 -4.82
C ARG A 56 26.44 16.83 -3.67
N SER A 57 26.03 16.54 -2.45
CA SER A 57 26.87 16.65 -1.25
C SER A 57 27.62 15.36 -0.90
N ASN A 58 27.37 14.27 -1.65
CA ASN A 58 27.83 12.91 -1.34
C ASN A 58 27.45 12.47 0.09
N SER A 59 26.30 12.96 0.59
CA SER A 59 25.79 12.61 1.92
C SER A 59 25.14 11.22 1.91
N PRO A 60 25.14 10.52 3.08
CA PRO A 60 24.40 9.28 3.24
C PRO A 60 22.91 9.49 2.96
N VAL A 61 22.32 8.60 2.17
CA VAL A 61 20.89 8.69 1.85
C VAL A 61 20.24 7.33 1.75
N VAL A 62 19.07 7.21 2.36
CA VAL A 62 18.16 6.08 2.21
C VAL A 62 16.96 6.54 1.39
N ILE A 63 16.67 5.84 0.30
CA ILE A 63 15.57 6.11 -0.62
C ILE A 63 14.57 4.98 -0.50
N SER A 64 13.37 5.24 0.04
CA SER A 64 12.33 4.22 0.24
C SER A 64 11.20 4.33 -0.77
N PHE A 65 11.00 3.24 -1.52
CA PHE A 65 9.89 3.07 -2.44
C PHE A 65 8.75 2.31 -1.74
N VAL A 66 7.69 3.04 -1.37
CA VAL A 66 6.47 2.51 -0.75
C VAL A 66 5.39 2.24 -1.82
N GLY A 67 5.80 1.63 -2.92
CA GLY A 67 5.03 1.49 -4.16
C GLY A 67 5.45 2.50 -5.22
N LEU A 68 5.19 2.17 -6.48
CA LEU A 68 5.67 2.95 -7.63
C LEU A 68 4.79 4.15 -7.96
N GLY A 69 3.56 4.20 -7.42
CA GLY A 69 2.64 5.29 -7.63
C GLY A 69 2.07 5.40 -9.06
N ARG A 70 1.25 6.42 -9.27
CA ARG A 70 0.48 6.64 -10.52
C ARG A 70 1.33 6.78 -11.78
N ILE A 71 2.55 7.24 -11.64
CA ILE A 71 3.49 7.43 -12.76
C ILE A 71 3.78 6.11 -13.49
N PHE A 72 3.68 4.98 -12.76
CA PHE A 72 3.90 3.64 -13.30
C PHE A 72 2.59 2.89 -13.60
N LEU A 73 1.42 3.42 -13.18
CA LEU A 73 0.11 2.87 -13.44
C LEU A 73 -0.41 3.27 -14.82
N TYR A 74 -0.43 4.58 -15.10
CA TYR A 74 -1.02 5.09 -16.32
C TYR A 74 -0.04 5.11 -17.48
N ASN A 75 -0.54 4.75 -18.68
CA ASN A 75 0.29 4.64 -19.91
C ASN A 75 0.02 5.75 -20.93
N THR A 76 -0.51 6.89 -20.46
CA THR A 76 -0.72 8.09 -21.29
C THR A 76 0.60 8.73 -21.69
N VAL A 77 0.63 9.45 -22.81
CA VAL A 77 1.86 10.11 -23.31
C VAL A 77 2.49 11.02 -22.25
N PRO A 78 1.75 11.90 -21.53
CA PRO A 78 2.33 12.72 -20.46
C PRO A 78 2.95 11.89 -19.34
N MET A 79 2.31 10.78 -18.94
CA MET A 79 2.85 9.91 -17.87
C MET A 79 4.09 9.16 -18.33
N ARG A 80 4.18 8.77 -19.60
CA ARG A 80 5.39 8.15 -20.17
C ARG A 80 6.57 9.12 -20.15
N ILE A 81 6.35 10.38 -20.53
CA ILE A 81 7.39 11.43 -20.48
C ILE A 81 7.83 11.67 -19.04
N LEU A 82 6.88 11.87 -18.13
CA LEU A 82 7.17 12.10 -16.72
C LEU A 82 7.92 10.92 -16.07
N ARG A 83 7.54 9.69 -16.44
CA ARG A 83 8.25 8.46 -16.03
C ARG A 83 9.68 8.44 -16.54
N ALA A 84 9.91 8.77 -17.80
CA ALA A 84 11.25 8.81 -18.37
C ALA A 84 12.15 9.84 -17.67
N LEU A 85 11.62 11.05 -17.41
CA LEU A 85 12.33 12.08 -16.65
C LEU A 85 12.62 11.62 -15.21
N THR A 86 11.65 11.01 -14.56
CA THR A 86 11.82 10.44 -13.20
C THR A 86 12.92 9.38 -13.17
N VAL A 87 12.94 8.48 -14.15
CA VAL A 87 13.99 7.45 -14.28
C VAL A 87 15.35 8.07 -14.48
N LEU A 88 15.47 9.12 -15.30
CA LEU A 88 16.75 9.86 -15.48
C LEU A 88 17.25 10.47 -14.17
N VAL A 89 16.36 11.08 -13.38
CA VAL A 89 16.72 11.62 -12.06
C VAL A 89 17.14 10.50 -11.12
N TYR A 90 16.46 9.37 -11.10
CA TYR A 90 16.87 8.23 -10.28
C TYR A 90 18.19 7.61 -10.74
N LYS A 91 18.50 7.58 -12.04
CA LYS A 91 19.84 7.19 -12.54
C LYS A 91 20.94 8.10 -11.96
N TYR A 92 20.69 9.40 -11.95
CA TYR A 92 21.61 10.35 -11.32
C TYR A 92 21.76 10.07 -9.82
N ILE A 93 20.66 9.85 -9.07
CA ILE A 93 20.67 9.55 -7.63
C ILE A 93 21.40 8.23 -7.36
N ALA A 94 21.20 7.19 -8.17
CA ALA A 94 21.84 5.88 -8.03
C ALA A 94 23.37 5.92 -8.08
N GLY A 95 23.93 6.94 -8.70
CA GLY A 95 25.36 7.21 -8.68
C GLY A 95 25.90 7.65 -7.31
N ASN A 96 25.06 7.91 -6.29
CA ASN A 96 25.54 8.22 -4.94
C ASN A 96 26.23 6.98 -4.35
N LYS A 97 27.50 7.13 -3.94
CA LYS A 97 28.29 6.03 -3.37
C LYS A 97 27.74 5.57 -2.01
N ARG A 98 27.14 6.50 -1.24
CA ARG A 98 26.56 6.30 0.09
C ARG A 98 25.01 6.24 0.04
N GLY A 99 24.45 5.80 -1.09
CA GLY A 99 23.00 5.67 -1.29
C GLY A 99 22.55 4.23 -1.14
N VAL A 100 21.49 4.01 -0.35
CA VAL A 100 20.79 2.73 -0.18
C VAL A 100 19.32 2.89 -0.62
N PHE A 101 18.79 1.87 -1.28
CA PHE A 101 17.43 1.87 -1.82
C PHE A 101 16.61 0.77 -1.15
N ILE A 102 15.54 1.16 -0.46
CA ILE A 102 14.61 0.26 0.20
C ILE A 102 13.36 0.11 -0.66
N PHE A 103 12.90 -1.12 -0.81
CA PHE A 103 11.66 -1.48 -1.50
C PHE A 103 10.76 -2.29 -0.56
N GLU A 104 9.45 -2.12 -0.67
CA GLU A 104 8.50 -2.91 0.14
C GLU A 104 8.28 -4.32 -0.41
N HIS A 105 8.64 -4.59 -1.68
CA HIS A 105 8.57 -5.92 -2.27
C HIS A 105 9.54 -6.11 -3.45
N ASP A 106 9.87 -7.36 -3.72
CA ASP A 106 10.92 -7.72 -4.68
C ASP A 106 10.54 -7.41 -6.14
N LYS A 107 9.26 -7.44 -6.50
CA LYS A 107 8.80 -7.09 -7.87
C LYS A 107 9.21 -5.64 -8.21
N ASP A 108 8.95 -4.69 -7.31
CA ASP A 108 9.33 -3.28 -7.53
C ASP A 108 10.85 -3.11 -7.48
N ARG A 109 11.56 -3.79 -6.58
CA ARG A 109 13.02 -3.79 -6.54
C ARG A 109 13.61 -4.18 -7.90
N ARG A 110 13.21 -5.32 -8.45
CA ARG A 110 13.69 -5.80 -9.76
C ARG A 110 13.35 -4.83 -10.89
N LYS A 111 12.12 -4.33 -10.91
CA LYS A 111 11.64 -3.41 -11.95
C LYS A 111 12.42 -2.10 -11.95
N ILE A 112 12.54 -1.46 -10.79
CA ILE A 112 13.23 -0.17 -10.66
C ILE A 112 14.73 -0.33 -10.83
N SER A 113 15.35 -1.36 -10.25
CA SER A 113 16.80 -1.59 -10.40
C SER A 113 17.18 -1.76 -11.87
N ARG A 114 16.40 -2.49 -12.66
CA ARG A 114 16.63 -2.62 -14.11
C ARG A 114 16.45 -1.31 -14.87
N LEU A 115 15.38 -0.56 -14.59
CA LEU A 115 15.09 0.69 -15.29
C LEU A 115 16.11 1.80 -14.99
N VAL A 116 16.55 1.85 -13.75
CA VAL A 116 17.45 2.91 -13.23
C VAL A 116 18.92 2.51 -13.33
N GLY A 117 19.22 1.22 -13.35
CA GLY A 117 20.60 0.72 -13.28
C GLY A 117 21.16 0.81 -11.85
N ILE A 118 20.33 0.53 -10.83
CA ILE A 118 20.78 0.49 -9.45
C ILE A 118 21.55 -0.82 -9.22
N ASP A 119 22.76 -0.70 -8.64
CA ASP A 119 23.51 -1.86 -8.18
C ASP A 119 22.68 -2.63 -7.15
N TYR A 120 22.53 -3.94 -7.37
CA TYR A 120 21.70 -4.79 -6.55
C TYR A 120 22.14 -4.85 -5.07
N HIS A 121 23.45 -4.68 -4.82
CA HIS A 121 24.02 -4.61 -3.47
C HIS A 121 23.58 -3.37 -2.70
N LYS A 122 23.13 -2.31 -3.39
CA LYS A 122 22.56 -1.10 -2.77
C LYS A 122 21.05 -1.21 -2.53
N THR A 123 20.44 -2.33 -2.83
CA THR A 123 18.98 -2.51 -2.74
C THR A 123 18.61 -3.49 -1.64
N ILE A 124 17.63 -3.13 -0.83
CA ILE A 124 17.14 -3.95 0.29
C ILE A 124 15.61 -4.04 0.19
N VAL A 125 15.04 -5.19 0.54
CA VAL A 125 13.60 -5.35 0.71
C VAL A 125 13.28 -5.33 2.20
N ILE A 126 12.41 -4.39 2.58
CA ILE A 126 11.73 -4.37 3.88
C ILE A 126 10.25 -4.47 3.59
N GLU A 127 9.64 -5.58 3.89
CA GLU A 127 8.28 -5.91 3.50
C GLU A 127 7.25 -5.06 4.26
N GLY A 128 6.80 -3.97 3.61
CA GLY A 128 5.81 -3.03 4.13
C GLY A 128 6.30 -2.14 5.27
N ALA A 129 5.41 -1.30 5.76
CA ALA A 129 5.67 -0.39 6.88
C ALA A 129 5.68 -1.07 8.25
N GLY A 130 5.33 -2.35 8.29
CA GLY A 130 5.15 -3.10 9.52
C GLY A 130 3.86 -2.75 10.26
N ILE A 131 3.46 -3.65 11.13
CA ILE A 131 2.29 -3.48 12.00
C ILE A 131 2.62 -3.93 13.42
N ASN A 132 2.03 -3.29 14.41
CA ASN A 132 2.14 -3.75 15.80
C ASN A 132 1.07 -4.81 16.10
N PRO A 133 1.46 -6.11 16.26
CA PRO A 133 0.51 -7.18 16.50
C PRO A 133 -0.18 -7.08 17.87
N ASP A 134 0.36 -6.31 18.81
CA ASP A 134 -0.23 -6.14 20.14
C ASP A 134 -1.33 -5.07 20.15
N ILE A 135 -1.31 -4.17 19.18
CA ILE A 135 -2.41 -3.24 18.90
C ILE A 135 -3.50 -3.96 18.10
N TYR A 136 -3.13 -4.62 16.99
CA TYR A 136 -4.03 -5.40 16.14
C TYR A 136 -4.05 -6.85 16.63
N LYS A 137 -4.67 -7.07 17.81
CA LYS A 137 -4.71 -8.37 18.45
C LYS A 137 -5.54 -9.37 17.65
N PHE A 138 -5.11 -10.62 17.70
CA PHE A 138 -5.90 -11.73 17.17
C PHE A 138 -7.27 -11.78 17.83
N SER A 139 -8.29 -12.02 17.05
CA SER A 139 -9.63 -12.32 17.54
C SER A 139 -10.25 -13.46 16.73
N ILE A 140 -10.93 -14.35 17.39
CA ILE A 140 -11.67 -15.42 16.73
C ILE A 140 -12.75 -14.80 15.84
N GLU A 141 -12.87 -15.32 14.61
CA GLU A 141 -13.94 -14.91 13.68
C GLU A 141 -15.31 -15.16 14.32
N LYS A 142 -16.16 -14.12 14.32
CA LYS A 142 -17.53 -14.27 14.81
C LYS A 142 -18.37 -15.02 13.79
N LYS A 143 -19.17 -15.96 14.25
CA LYS A 143 -20.19 -16.59 13.40
C LYS A 143 -21.33 -15.60 13.18
N HIS A 144 -21.58 -15.26 11.93
CA HIS A 144 -22.72 -14.45 11.49
C HIS A 144 -23.66 -15.34 10.68
N GLU A 145 -24.96 -15.08 10.77
CA GLU A 145 -25.96 -15.73 9.92
C GLU A 145 -25.69 -15.42 8.45
N ILE A 146 -25.41 -14.17 8.13
CA ILE A 146 -24.96 -13.71 6.82
C ILE A 146 -23.51 -13.22 6.97
N PRO A 147 -22.52 -13.84 6.29
CA PRO A 147 -21.13 -13.43 6.40
C PRO A 147 -20.89 -11.96 6.02
N ILE A 148 -19.92 -11.34 6.65
CA ILE A 148 -19.54 -9.93 6.43
C ILE A 148 -18.21 -9.87 5.70
N VAL A 149 -18.20 -9.22 4.53
CA VAL A 149 -16.99 -8.84 3.78
C VAL A 149 -16.73 -7.37 4.05
N LEU A 150 -15.52 -7.03 4.46
CA LEU A 150 -15.08 -5.65 4.66
C LEU A 150 -14.21 -5.18 3.50
N PHE A 151 -14.55 -4.03 2.96
CA PHE A 151 -13.68 -3.21 2.13
C PHE A 151 -13.41 -1.89 2.85
N ALA A 152 -12.14 -1.55 3.07
CA ALA A 152 -11.77 -0.28 3.69
C ALA A 152 -10.59 0.38 2.95
N SER A 153 -10.85 1.53 2.31
CA SER A 153 -9.85 2.22 1.49
C SER A 153 -10.25 3.66 1.24
N ARG A 154 -9.39 4.41 0.55
CA ARG A 154 -9.84 5.64 -0.13
C ARG A 154 -10.85 5.26 -1.22
N MET A 155 -11.90 6.06 -1.38
CA MET A 155 -12.93 5.80 -2.39
C MET A 155 -12.42 6.18 -3.79
N LEU A 156 -11.60 5.30 -4.36
CA LEU A 156 -11.01 5.40 -5.70
C LEU A 156 -11.40 4.17 -6.50
N TRP A 157 -11.65 4.34 -7.80
CA TRP A 157 -11.95 3.23 -8.72
C TRP A 157 -10.83 2.19 -8.74
N SER A 158 -9.59 2.64 -8.76
CA SER A 158 -8.41 1.76 -8.74
C SER A 158 -8.26 0.90 -7.49
N LYS A 159 -9.06 1.13 -6.44
CA LYS A 159 -9.10 0.28 -5.24
C LYS A 159 -10.03 -0.93 -5.40
N GLY A 160 -10.79 -0.98 -6.49
CA GLY A 160 -11.53 -2.17 -6.90
C GLY A 160 -12.90 -2.36 -6.25
N LEU A 161 -13.49 -1.31 -5.64
CA LEU A 161 -14.83 -1.41 -5.08
C LEU A 161 -15.87 -1.78 -6.14
N GLY A 162 -15.72 -1.27 -7.38
CA GLY A 162 -16.62 -1.60 -8.48
C GLY A 162 -16.64 -3.10 -8.81
N ASP A 163 -15.46 -3.72 -8.87
CA ASP A 163 -15.33 -5.16 -9.13
C ASP A 163 -15.92 -6.00 -7.98
N LEU A 164 -15.78 -5.53 -6.73
CA LEU A 164 -16.34 -6.21 -5.57
C LEU A 164 -17.87 -6.13 -5.55
N ILE A 165 -18.46 -5.01 -5.99
CA ILE A 165 -19.91 -4.86 -6.15
C ILE A 165 -20.41 -5.78 -7.28
N GLU A 166 -19.69 -5.84 -8.39
CA GLU A 166 -20.06 -6.73 -9.49
C GLU A 166 -19.95 -8.21 -9.08
N ALA A 167 -18.91 -8.59 -8.37
CA ALA A 167 -18.79 -9.92 -7.78
C ALA A 167 -19.97 -10.24 -6.83
N LYS A 168 -20.43 -9.25 -6.04
CA LYS A 168 -21.61 -9.41 -5.19
C LYS A 168 -22.89 -9.66 -6.00
N LYS A 169 -23.08 -8.95 -7.11
CA LYS A 169 -24.24 -9.18 -7.99
C LYS A 169 -24.22 -10.59 -8.58
N ILE A 170 -23.07 -11.04 -9.06
CA ILE A 170 -22.89 -12.41 -9.59
C ILE A 170 -23.24 -13.45 -8.52
N LEU A 171 -22.78 -13.29 -7.29
CA LEU A 171 -23.04 -14.22 -6.20
C LEU A 171 -24.51 -14.20 -5.77
N ARG A 172 -25.15 -13.02 -5.77
CA ARG A 172 -26.59 -12.89 -5.49
C ARG A 172 -27.46 -13.68 -6.49
N GLN A 173 -27.08 -13.72 -7.78
CA GLN A 173 -27.76 -14.54 -8.78
C GLN A 173 -27.63 -16.04 -8.51
N LYS A 174 -26.61 -16.46 -7.78
CA LYS A 174 -26.39 -17.83 -7.32
C LYS A 174 -26.99 -18.12 -5.93
N ASN A 175 -27.84 -17.21 -5.39
CA ASN A 175 -28.37 -17.26 -4.02
C ASN A 175 -27.30 -17.31 -2.92
N ILE A 176 -26.13 -16.73 -3.17
CA ILE A 176 -25.05 -16.59 -2.18
C ILE A 176 -25.06 -15.14 -1.68
N HIS A 177 -25.35 -14.98 -0.39
CA HIS A 177 -25.54 -13.66 0.22
C HIS A 177 -24.43 -13.35 1.22
N PHE A 178 -24.00 -12.11 1.23
CA PHE A 178 -23.10 -11.53 2.23
C PHE A 178 -23.35 -10.02 2.40
N VAL A 179 -23.04 -9.50 3.55
CA VAL A 179 -23.02 -8.05 3.80
C VAL A 179 -21.69 -7.50 3.33
N LEU A 180 -21.71 -6.52 2.44
CA LEU A 180 -20.50 -5.78 2.02
C LEU A 180 -20.41 -4.47 2.79
N ASN A 181 -19.63 -4.46 3.86
CA ASN A 181 -19.31 -3.26 4.62
C ASN A 181 -18.21 -2.47 3.89
N VAL A 182 -18.49 -1.20 3.62
CA VAL A 182 -17.57 -0.29 2.93
C VAL A 182 -17.26 0.90 3.83
N ALA A 183 -16.00 1.07 4.19
CA ALA A 183 -15.53 2.20 4.97
C ALA A 183 -14.42 2.94 4.21
N GLY A 184 -14.36 4.27 4.32
CA GLY A 184 -13.24 4.97 3.70
C GLY A 184 -13.34 6.48 3.65
N ILE A 185 -12.31 7.05 3.06
CA ILE A 185 -12.15 8.49 2.90
C ILE A 185 -12.51 8.85 1.46
N LEU A 186 -13.39 9.81 1.31
CA LEU A 186 -13.68 10.41 0.01
C LEU A 186 -12.42 11.15 -0.50
N ALA A 187 -12.20 11.10 -1.79
CA ALA A 187 -11.04 11.69 -2.43
C ALA A 187 -11.50 12.63 -3.56
N GLU A 188 -12.37 13.57 -3.25
CA GLU A 188 -13.12 14.41 -4.19
C GLU A 188 -12.23 15.13 -5.22
N ASP A 189 -11.04 15.56 -4.82
CA ASP A 189 -10.06 16.20 -5.72
C ASP A 189 -9.31 15.22 -6.63
N ASP A 190 -9.56 13.92 -6.51
CA ASP A 190 -8.85 12.90 -7.25
C ASP A 190 -9.61 12.50 -8.51
N LYS A 191 -8.94 12.50 -9.67
CA LYS A 191 -9.55 12.09 -10.95
C LYS A 191 -10.04 10.63 -10.97
N ASP A 192 -9.54 9.81 -10.05
CA ASP A 192 -9.90 8.41 -9.88
C ASP A 192 -10.96 8.22 -8.76
N ALA A 193 -11.53 9.33 -8.24
CA ALA A 193 -12.52 9.29 -7.19
C ALA A 193 -13.82 8.61 -7.63
N ILE A 194 -14.40 7.83 -6.73
CA ILE A 194 -15.77 7.35 -6.88
C ILE A 194 -16.70 8.48 -6.37
N PRO A 195 -17.66 8.96 -7.19
CA PRO A 195 -18.60 10.00 -6.76
C PRO A 195 -19.41 9.57 -5.54
N LEU A 196 -19.63 10.50 -4.61
CA LEU A 196 -20.39 10.23 -3.38
C LEU A 196 -21.82 9.80 -3.67
N GLU A 197 -22.45 10.41 -4.69
CA GLU A 197 -23.82 10.06 -5.15
C GLU A 197 -23.92 8.60 -5.57
N LEU A 198 -22.87 8.09 -6.22
CA LEU A 198 -22.83 6.68 -6.64
C LEU A 198 -22.66 5.74 -5.45
N ILE A 199 -21.88 6.14 -4.44
CA ILE A 199 -21.73 5.38 -3.19
C ILE A 199 -23.07 5.30 -2.45
N HIS A 200 -23.80 6.42 -2.38
CA HIS A 200 -25.15 6.47 -1.77
C HIS A 200 -26.15 5.65 -2.58
N HIS A 201 -26.08 5.69 -3.92
CA HIS A 201 -26.92 4.86 -4.78
C HIS A 201 -26.71 3.37 -4.49
N TRP A 202 -25.47 2.89 -4.45
CA TRP A 202 -25.15 1.50 -4.10
C TRP A 202 -25.61 1.12 -2.68
N HIS A 203 -25.52 2.05 -1.74
CA HIS A 203 -26.04 1.83 -0.38
C HIS A 203 -27.56 1.66 -0.37
N ASN A 204 -28.28 2.53 -1.04
CA ASN A 204 -29.75 2.51 -1.12
C ASN A 204 -30.27 1.26 -1.85
N GLU A 205 -29.52 0.75 -2.83
CA GLU A 205 -29.82 -0.53 -3.50
C GLU A 205 -29.44 -1.78 -2.67
N GLY A 206 -28.86 -1.60 -1.48
CA GLY A 206 -28.42 -2.71 -0.62
C GLY A 206 -27.22 -3.48 -1.18
N LEU A 207 -26.51 -2.91 -2.16
CA LEU A 207 -25.27 -3.50 -2.71
C LEU A 207 -24.10 -3.37 -1.74
N ILE A 208 -24.05 -2.26 -1.00
CA ILE A 208 -23.05 -2.02 0.06
C ILE A 208 -23.75 -1.53 1.33
N ASN A 209 -23.06 -1.67 2.46
CA ASN A 209 -23.36 -0.94 3.68
C ASN A 209 -22.28 0.14 3.85
N TRP A 210 -22.59 1.39 3.45
CA TRP A 210 -21.65 2.49 3.53
C TRP A 210 -21.52 2.99 4.97
N LEU A 211 -20.33 2.91 5.53
CA LEU A 211 -19.99 3.29 6.90
C LEU A 211 -19.29 4.67 7.01
N GLY A 212 -19.01 5.30 5.88
CA GLY A 212 -18.28 6.55 5.85
C GLY A 212 -16.82 6.39 6.30
N ARG A 213 -16.22 7.49 6.75
CA ARG A 213 -14.88 7.50 7.32
C ARG A 213 -14.91 6.88 8.72
N SER A 214 -14.17 5.81 8.91
CA SER A 214 -14.02 5.19 10.23
C SER A 214 -12.68 5.58 10.87
N SER A 215 -12.72 5.97 12.14
CA SER A 215 -11.53 6.16 12.97
C SER A 215 -11.02 4.85 13.58
N ASN A 216 -11.84 3.80 13.56
CA ASN A 216 -11.54 2.51 14.15
C ASN A 216 -11.75 1.35 13.15
N VAL A 217 -10.85 1.28 12.16
CA VAL A 217 -10.86 0.19 11.15
C VAL A 217 -10.61 -1.18 11.83
N TYR A 218 -9.85 -1.22 12.92
CA TYR A 218 -9.60 -2.44 13.69
C TYR A 218 -10.89 -3.11 14.16
N GLU A 219 -11.83 -2.35 14.69
CA GLU A 219 -13.13 -2.89 15.11
C GLU A 219 -13.95 -3.43 13.93
N LEU A 220 -13.89 -2.75 12.77
CA LEU A 220 -14.56 -3.23 11.55
C LEU A 220 -13.97 -4.57 11.09
N ILE A 221 -12.65 -4.71 11.14
CA ILE A 221 -11.96 -5.96 10.83
C ILE A 221 -12.39 -7.07 11.80
N GLN A 222 -12.47 -6.78 13.11
CA GLN A 222 -12.90 -7.77 14.11
C GLN A 222 -14.32 -8.29 13.88
N LYS A 223 -15.21 -7.44 13.36
CA LYS A 223 -16.61 -7.77 13.06
C LYS A 223 -16.78 -8.45 11.70
N SER A 224 -15.77 -8.47 10.84
CA SER A 224 -15.83 -9.08 9.51
C SER A 224 -15.37 -10.54 9.50
N ASN A 225 -15.79 -11.28 8.48
CA ASN A 225 -15.34 -12.65 8.20
C ASN A 225 -14.22 -12.65 7.15
N ILE A 226 -14.31 -11.78 6.17
CA ILE A 226 -13.37 -11.65 5.05
C ILE A 226 -13.01 -10.18 4.91
N VAL A 227 -11.75 -9.90 4.58
CA VAL A 227 -11.32 -8.55 4.16
C VAL A 227 -10.90 -8.60 2.71
N ALA A 228 -11.53 -7.77 1.88
CA ALA A 228 -11.32 -7.73 0.44
C ALA A 228 -10.67 -6.41 0.01
N LEU A 229 -9.61 -6.49 -0.78
CA LEU A 229 -8.97 -5.32 -1.41
C LEU A 229 -8.53 -5.69 -2.83
N PRO A 230 -9.45 -5.76 -3.81
CA PRO A 230 -9.13 -6.06 -5.20
C PRO A 230 -8.57 -4.82 -5.92
N SER A 231 -7.51 -4.24 -5.38
CA SER A 231 -6.87 -3.04 -5.89
C SER A 231 -6.08 -3.34 -7.15
N VAL A 232 -6.30 -2.54 -8.21
CA VAL A 232 -5.47 -2.52 -9.42
C VAL A 232 -4.38 -1.44 -9.33
N TYR A 233 -4.37 -0.67 -8.25
CA TYR A 233 -3.34 0.32 -7.95
C TYR A 233 -2.05 -0.40 -7.54
N PRO A 234 -0.86 0.04 -8.02
CA PRO A 234 0.41 -0.56 -7.63
C PRO A 234 0.73 -0.20 -6.16
N GLU A 235 0.17 -0.98 -5.25
CA GLU A 235 0.40 -0.86 -3.81
C GLU A 235 1.83 -1.28 -3.46
N GLY A 236 2.37 -0.72 -2.37
CA GLY A 236 3.33 -1.44 -1.57
C GLY A 236 2.67 -2.64 -0.89
N VAL A 237 3.02 -2.96 0.32
CA VAL A 237 2.23 -3.94 1.10
C VAL A 237 1.02 -3.23 1.72
N PRO A 238 -0.23 -3.57 1.31
CA PRO A 238 -1.41 -2.81 1.73
C PRO A 238 -1.66 -2.91 3.23
N ARG A 239 -1.77 -1.76 3.89
CA ARG A 239 -1.95 -1.70 5.35
C ARG A 239 -3.21 -2.41 5.84
N LEU A 240 -4.34 -2.26 5.12
CA LEU A 240 -5.58 -2.95 5.45
C LEU A 240 -5.40 -4.47 5.54
N LEU A 241 -4.68 -5.06 4.57
CA LEU A 241 -4.44 -6.50 4.54
C LEU A 241 -3.49 -6.95 5.66
N LEU A 242 -2.49 -6.11 6.02
CA LEU A 242 -1.64 -6.36 7.19
C LEU A 242 -2.46 -6.36 8.49
N GLU A 243 -3.33 -5.38 8.66
CA GLU A 243 -4.22 -5.24 9.81
C GLU A 243 -5.19 -6.45 9.89
N ALA A 244 -5.80 -6.82 8.78
CA ALA A 244 -6.71 -7.97 8.68
C ALA A 244 -6.01 -9.30 9.01
N SER A 245 -4.85 -9.53 8.41
CA SER A 245 -4.03 -10.71 8.70
C SER A 245 -3.58 -10.74 10.16
N SER A 246 -3.22 -9.59 10.74
CA SER A 246 -2.87 -9.48 12.16
C SER A 246 -4.03 -9.86 13.08
N VAL A 247 -5.26 -9.46 12.72
CA VAL A 247 -6.47 -9.80 13.47
C VAL A 247 -6.91 -11.25 13.25
N GLY A 248 -6.38 -11.93 12.25
CA GLY A 248 -6.72 -13.32 11.92
C GLY A 248 -7.91 -13.43 10.96
N ARG A 249 -8.06 -12.51 10.02
CA ARG A 249 -9.09 -12.57 8.97
C ARG A 249 -8.51 -13.08 7.68
N ALA A 250 -9.25 -13.94 6.99
CA ALA A 250 -8.93 -14.32 5.62
C ALA A 250 -9.00 -13.10 4.71
N CYS A 251 -7.98 -12.91 3.89
CA CYS A 251 -7.86 -11.80 2.96
C CYS A 251 -8.03 -12.26 1.52
N ILE A 252 -8.66 -11.40 0.68
CA ILE A 252 -8.70 -11.60 -0.76
C ILE A 252 -8.25 -10.33 -1.47
N ALA A 253 -7.37 -10.46 -2.46
CA ALA A 253 -6.81 -9.33 -3.20
C ALA A 253 -6.48 -9.71 -4.64
N TYR A 254 -6.31 -8.71 -5.51
CA TYR A 254 -5.70 -8.92 -6.82
C TYR A 254 -4.16 -9.08 -6.70
N ASP A 255 -3.55 -9.74 -7.70
CA ASP A 255 -2.09 -9.87 -7.82
C ASP A 255 -1.46 -8.54 -8.24
N THR A 256 -1.52 -7.56 -7.35
CA THR A 256 -1.06 -6.20 -7.63
C THR A 256 -0.06 -5.75 -6.56
N GLY A 257 1.09 -5.26 -7.02
CA GLY A 257 2.11 -4.70 -6.13
C GLY A 257 2.60 -5.70 -5.09
N GLY A 258 2.53 -5.31 -3.82
CA GLY A 258 3.00 -6.12 -2.68
C GLY A 258 1.94 -7.01 -2.04
N CYS A 259 0.76 -7.18 -2.65
CA CYS A 259 -0.28 -8.06 -2.09
C CYS A 259 0.21 -9.50 -1.95
N ASP A 260 0.92 -10.02 -2.96
CA ASP A 260 1.51 -11.37 -2.96
C ASP A 260 2.73 -11.54 -2.04
N SER A 261 3.33 -10.45 -1.59
CA SER A 261 4.35 -10.51 -0.54
C SER A 261 3.74 -10.88 0.81
N LEU A 262 2.52 -10.41 1.09
CA LEU A 262 1.77 -10.71 2.31
C LEU A 262 0.94 -11.97 2.17
N ILE A 263 0.17 -12.11 1.08
CA ILE A 263 -0.78 -13.20 0.87
C ILE A 263 -0.13 -14.29 0.01
N ILE A 264 0.01 -15.47 0.57
CA ILE A 264 0.33 -16.71 -0.15
C ILE A 264 -1.01 -17.35 -0.48
N HIS A 265 -1.32 -17.47 -1.78
CA HIS A 265 -2.58 -18.04 -2.25
C HIS A 265 -2.84 -19.43 -1.67
N ASN A 266 -4.06 -19.68 -1.21
CA ASN A 266 -4.50 -20.90 -0.52
C ASN A 266 -3.83 -21.20 0.82
N TYR A 267 -2.94 -20.34 1.33
CA TYR A 267 -2.32 -20.55 2.64
C TYR A 267 -2.85 -19.58 3.70
N ASN A 268 -2.79 -18.27 3.44
CA ASN A 268 -3.23 -17.25 4.39
C ASN A 268 -4.21 -16.24 3.78
N GLY A 269 -4.74 -16.58 2.61
CA GLY A 269 -5.71 -15.79 1.86
C GLY A 269 -5.73 -16.19 0.40
N LEU A 270 -6.45 -15.42 -0.42
CA LEU A 270 -6.59 -15.68 -1.85
C LEU A 270 -6.06 -14.50 -2.68
N ILE A 271 -5.27 -14.83 -3.69
CA ILE A 271 -4.81 -13.89 -4.72
C ILE A 271 -5.53 -14.23 -6.02
N VAL A 272 -6.31 -13.28 -6.53
CA VAL A 272 -6.96 -13.36 -7.84
C VAL A 272 -5.99 -12.81 -8.88
N LYS A 273 -5.59 -13.64 -9.85
CA LYS A 273 -4.53 -13.31 -10.81
C LYS A 273 -4.97 -12.35 -11.91
N SER A 274 -6.22 -12.40 -12.29
CA SER A 274 -6.82 -11.46 -13.24
C SER A 274 -7.55 -10.34 -12.49
N ASN A 275 -7.58 -9.15 -13.06
CA ASN A 275 -8.41 -8.06 -12.54
C ASN A 275 -9.85 -8.27 -13.06
N SER A 276 -10.50 -9.34 -12.60
CA SER A 276 -11.81 -9.79 -13.08
C SER A 276 -12.78 -9.98 -11.92
N ALA A 277 -13.92 -9.29 -11.99
CA ALA A 277 -15.00 -9.45 -11.03
C ALA A 277 -15.56 -10.88 -11.01
N GLN A 278 -15.52 -11.59 -12.15
CA GLN A 278 -15.95 -12.98 -12.28
C GLN A 278 -15.06 -13.91 -11.46
N GLU A 279 -13.74 -13.80 -11.61
CA GLU A 279 -12.79 -14.62 -10.83
C GLU A 279 -12.83 -14.22 -9.35
N LEU A 280 -12.96 -12.91 -9.06
CA LEU A 280 -13.15 -12.43 -7.69
C LEU A 280 -14.40 -13.07 -7.05
N ALA A 281 -15.50 -13.18 -7.81
CA ALA A 281 -16.72 -13.84 -7.33
C ALA A 281 -16.51 -15.33 -7.02
N VAL A 282 -15.76 -16.06 -7.86
CA VAL A 282 -15.43 -17.48 -7.63
C VAL A 282 -14.64 -17.65 -6.33
N GLU A 283 -13.61 -16.86 -6.14
CA GLU A 283 -12.76 -16.94 -4.95
C GLU A 283 -13.49 -16.46 -3.67
N LEU A 284 -14.36 -15.46 -3.80
CA LEU A 284 -15.24 -15.06 -2.68
C LEU A 284 -16.26 -16.16 -2.35
N GLU A 285 -16.88 -16.80 -3.35
CA GLU A 285 -17.78 -17.94 -3.14
C GLU A 285 -17.10 -19.04 -2.33
N TYR A 286 -15.85 -19.35 -2.70
CA TYR A 286 -15.05 -20.35 -1.98
C TYR A 286 -14.89 -20.00 -0.51
N LEU A 287 -14.47 -18.76 -0.19
CA LEU A 287 -14.32 -18.32 1.19
C LEU A 287 -15.66 -18.26 1.93
N LEU A 288 -16.75 -17.82 1.29
CA LEU A 288 -18.06 -17.69 1.93
C LEU A 288 -18.62 -19.05 2.34
N LYS A 289 -18.42 -20.09 1.50
CA LYS A 289 -18.90 -21.45 1.74
C LYS A 289 -18.04 -22.26 2.71
N ASN A 290 -16.79 -21.86 2.95
CA ASN A 290 -15.81 -22.65 3.71
C ASN A 290 -15.30 -21.91 4.95
N PRO A 291 -16.09 -21.78 6.03
CA PRO A 291 -15.71 -21.06 7.23
C PRO A 291 -14.45 -21.62 7.90
N GLN A 292 -14.24 -22.93 7.89
CA GLN A 292 -13.07 -23.57 8.48
C GLN A 292 -11.78 -23.13 7.75
N ILE A 293 -11.83 -23.08 6.43
CA ILE A 293 -10.69 -22.60 5.61
C ILE A 293 -10.38 -21.12 5.92
N ARG A 294 -11.43 -20.29 6.12
CA ARG A 294 -11.20 -18.88 6.53
C ARG A 294 -10.47 -18.78 7.85
N LEU A 295 -10.85 -19.60 8.85
CA LEU A 295 -10.19 -19.63 10.15
C LEU A 295 -8.71 -20.05 10.05
N GLU A 296 -8.43 -21.07 9.26
CA GLU A 296 -7.06 -21.54 9.03
C GLU A 296 -6.22 -20.48 8.30
N MET A 297 -6.76 -19.88 7.24
CA MET A 297 -6.08 -18.79 6.52
C MET A 297 -5.84 -17.58 7.44
N GLY A 298 -6.80 -17.21 8.28
CA GLY A 298 -6.65 -16.14 9.24
C GLY A 298 -5.54 -16.41 10.27
N ALA A 299 -5.49 -17.63 10.81
CA ALA A 299 -4.44 -18.05 11.73
C ALA A 299 -3.04 -18.02 11.07
N ASN A 300 -2.94 -18.50 9.85
CA ASN A 300 -1.71 -18.48 9.06
C ASN A 300 -1.29 -17.04 8.72
N GLY A 301 -2.25 -16.16 8.42
CA GLY A 301 -2.02 -14.73 8.22
C GLY A 301 -1.42 -14.07 9.46
N ARG A 302 -1.98 -14.34 10.63
CA ARG A 302 -1.44 -13.86 11.92
C ARG A 302 -0.01 -14.33 12.17
N LYS A 303 0.26 -15.61 11.94
CA LYS A 303 1.61 -16.18 12.08
C LYS A 303 2.60 -15.42 11.18
N ARG A 304 2.27 -15.28 9.91
CA ARG A 304 3.10 -14.61 8.91
C ARG A 304 3.36 -13.15 9.28
N VAL A 305 2.35 -12.42 9.77
CA VAL A 305 2.51 -11.03 10.23
C VAL A 305 3.50 -10.93 11.38
N LYS A 306 3.42 -11.81 12.37
CA LYS A 306 4.36 -11.82 13.52
C LYS A 306 5.79 -12.09 13.07
N GLU A 307 5.98 -13.01 12.14
CA GLU A 307 7.29 -13.48 11.70
C GLU A 307 7.99 -12.53 10.74
N LEU A 308 7.24 -11.82 9.88
CA LEU A 308 7.84 -11.07 8.77
C LEU A 308 7.47 -9.58 8.73
N PHE A 309 6.29 -9.21 9.26
CA PHE A 309 5.73 -7.87 9.09
C PHE A 309 5.52 -7.12 10.40
N SER A 310 6.09 -7.59 11.52
CA SER A 310 5.95 -6.84 12.77
C SER A 310 6.74 -5.53 12.71
N SER A 311 6.18 -4.46 13.31
CA SER A 311 6.83 -3.14 13.33
C SER A 311 8.21 -3.17 14.00
N ILE A 312 8.42 -4.03 15.00
CA ILE A 312 9.72 -4.22 15.65
C ILE A 312 10.75 -4.72 14.63
N LEU A 313 10.41 -5.71 13.80
CA LEU A 313 11.31 -6.24 12.78
C LEU A 313 11.65 -5.17 11.72
N VAL A 314 10.64 -4.44 11.26
CA VAL A 314 10.82 -3.37 10.26
C VAL A 314 11.68 -2.25 10.83
N ILE A 315 11.44 -1.82 12.06
CA ILE A 315 12.23 -0.78 12.74
C ILE A 315 13.69 -1.25 12.90
N ASN A 316 13.91 -2.46 13.41
CA ASN A 316 15.27 -2.97 13.63
C ASN A 316 16.06 -3.09 12.31
N LYS A 317 15.44 -3.60 11.24
CA LYS A 317 16.05 -3.63 9.90
C LYS A 317 16.38 -2.22 9.40
N THR A 318 15.48 -1.27 9.59
CA THR A 318 15.68 0.12 9.16
C THR A 318 16.82 0.78 9.94
N LEU A 319 16.88 0.59 11.25
CA LEU A 319 17.96 1.11 12.10
C LEU A 319 19.31 0.49 11.73
N GLN A 320 19.35 -0.80 11.39
CA GLN A 320 20.60 -1.42 10.94
C GLN A 320 21.07 -0.80 9.62
N ILE A 321 20.14 -0.58 8.66
CA ILE A 321 20.47 0.10 7.40
C ILE A 321 21.02 1.52 7.66
N TYR A 322 20.48 2.25 8.62
CA TYR A 322 20.99 3.58 8.97
C TYR A 322 22.44 3.48 9.47
N LYS A 323 22.71 2.58 10.42
CA LYS A 323 24.08 2.36 10.95
C LYS A 323 25.06 2.01 9.84
N ASP A 324 24.69 1.05 8.98
CA ASP A 324 25.55 0.60 7.87
C ASP A 324 25.80 1.75 6.85
N THR A 325 24.78 2.61 6.63
CA THR A 325 24.88 3.71 5.66
C THR A 325 25.73 4.87 6.18
N ILE A 326 25.73 5.13 7.48
CA ILE A 326 26.58 6.17 8.10
C ILE A 326 27.99 5.64 8.36
N GLY A 327 28.18 4.34 8.48
CA GLY A 327 29.47 3.72 8.77
C GLY A 327 29.73 3.62 10.27
N CYS A 328 28.68 3.42 11.09
CA CYS A 328 28.75 3.20 12.54
C CYS A 328 28.56 1.74 12.87
#